data_73e3927be281d39d07214f6d7d56d45b
#
_entry.id   73e3927be281d39d07214f6d7d56d45b
#
_cell.length_a   1.000
_cell.length_b   1.000
_cell.length_c   1.000
_cell.angle_alpha   90.00
_cell.angle_beta   90.00
_cell.angle_gamma   90.00
#
_symmetry.space_group_name_H-M   'P 1'
#
loop_
_entity.id
_entity.type
_entity.pdbx_description
1 polymer ?
#
loop_
_entity_poly.entity_id
_entity_poly.type
_entity_poly.pdbx_seq_one_letter_code
_entity_poly.pdbx_strand_id
1 'polypeptide(L)'
;MKNQLKIIFKFSLSGKAISSYPHYLITMIRTINKPQPGDVLSVNRGLYKHYGVYVGNNTVVHFSGGNGHELSSRRACIRKTTLDDFSKEGEVQIETKCAESFSRKETVMRALNAVGSEKGKYALPWNNCEHFANWCRYGQKRSTQVEQFAASLASISALVLGTVLIEKIIEEEII
;
A
#
# COMPACT_ATOMS: atom_id res chain seq x y z
N MET A 1 21.12 19.26 -8.98
CA MET A 1 20.00 18.36 -8.65
C MET A 1 19.93 17.94 -7.19
N LYS A 2 21.01 17.46 -6.54
CA LYS A 2 21.00 17.03 -5.11
C LYS A 2 20.61 18.13 -4.10
N ASN A 3 20.90 19.40 -4.37
CA ASN A 3 20.53 20.52 -3.48
C ASN A 3 19.06 20.92 -3.58
N GLN A 4 18.42 20.73 -4.73
CA GLN A 4 16.99 21.01 -4.93
C GLN A 4 16.12 19.98 -4.20
N LEU A 5 16.51 18.71 -4.21
CA LEU A 5 15.82 17.66 -3.47
C LEU A 5 15.86 17.87 -1.94
N LYS A 6 17.00 18.37 -1.40
CA LYS A 6 17.09 18.73 0.03
C LYS A 6 16.19 19.89 0.44
N ILE A 7 15.97 20.85 -0.45
CA ILE A 7 15.07 21.99 -0.21
C ILE A 7 13.63 21.50 -0.17
N ILE A 8 13.22 20.66 -1.13
CA ILE A 8 11.85 20.09 -1.20
C ILE A 8 11.54 19.23 0.02
N PHE A 9 12.49 18.38 0.46
CA PHE A 9 12.32 17.55 1.66
C PHE A 9 12.19 18.40 2.94
N LYS A 10 12.91 19.51 3.03
CA LYS A 10 12.85 20.45 4.17
C LYS A 10 11.51 21.20 4.22
N PHE A 11 10.89 21.47 3.07
CA PHE A 11 9.59 22.14 2.98
C PHE A 11 8.41 21.22 3.32
N SER A 12 8.49 19.94 2.98
CA SER A 12 7.44 18.94 3.34
C SER A 12 7.33 18.74 4.86
N LEU A 13 8.39 19.00 5.63
CA LEU A 13 8.41 18.87 7.08
C LEU A 13 7.94 20.14 7.83
N SER A 14 7.66 21.24 7.13
CA SER A 14 7.35 22.54 7.78
C SER A 14 5.87 22.74 8.15
N GLY A 15 4.99 21.78 7.83
CA GLY A 15 3.55 21.84 8.17
C GLY A 15 2.76 22.97 7.50
N LYS A 16 3.33 23.69 6.54
CA LYS A 16 2.63 24.75 5.81
C LYS A 16 1.78 24.19 4.67
N ALA A 17 0.60 24.76 4.47
CA ALA A 17 -0.26 24.40 3.36
C ALA A 17 0.44 24.67 1.99
N ILE A 18 0.26 23.78 1.02
CA ILE A 18 0.87 23.90 -0.32
C ILE A 18 0.54 25.24 -0.98
N SER A 19 -0.67 25.79 -0.73
CA SER A 19 -1.13 27.08 -1.26
C SER A 19 -0.30 28.30 -0.80
N SER A 20 0.51 28.19 0.23
CA SER A 20 1.34 29.29 0.74
C SER A 20 2.69 29.44 -0.01
N TYR A 21 2.97 28.61 -1.01
CA TYR A 21 4.21 28.64 -1.78
C TYR A 21 4.03 29.32 -3.14
N PRO A 22 5.11 29.91 -3.70
CA PRO A 22 5.07 30.47 -5.06
C PRO A 22 4.62 29.44 -6.10
N HIS A 23 3.85 29.90 -7.09
CA HIS A 23 3.23 29.03 -8.11
C HIS A 23 4.22 28.07 -8.79
N TYR A 24 5.46 28.50 -9.06
CA TYR A 24 6.47 27.64 -9.68
C TYR A 24 6.89 26.47 -8.79
N LEU A 25 6.97 26.68 -7.46
CA LEU A 25 7.26 25.61 -6.49
C LEU A 25 6.09 24.63 -6.39
N ILE A 26 4.85 25.13 -6.39
CA ILE A 26 3.65 24.30 -6.40
C ILE A 26 3.63 23.42 -7.65
N THR A 27 3.95 23.99 -8.81
CA THR A 27 4.03 23.25 -10.08
C THR A 27 5.14 22.20 -10.04
N MET A 28 6.32 22.52 -9.53
CA MET A 28 7.42 21.55 -9.36
C MET A 28 7.04 20.40 -8.40
N ILE A 29 6.44 20.70 -7.25
CA ILE A 29 5.99 19.69 -6.29
C ILE A 29 4.94 18.78 -6.92
N ARG A 30 3.97 19.33 -7.64
CA ARG A 30 2.95 18.55 -8.38
C ARG A 30 3.56 17.67 -9.47
N THR A 31 4.59 18.15 -10.17
CA THR A 31 5.27 17.38 -11.22
C THR A 31 6.11 16.24 -10.63
N ILE A 32 6.77 16.46 -9.50
CA ILE A 32 7.61 15.45 -8.83
C ILE A 32 6.74 14.34 -8.22
N ASN A 33 5.55 14.67 -7.73
CA ASN A 33 4.62 13.71 -7.12
C ASN A 33 3.66 13.06 -8.12
N LYS A 34 3.80 13.34 -9.43
CA LYS A 34 2.96 12.71 -10.45
C LYS A 34 3.37 11.25 -10.65
N PRO A 35 2.45 10.29 -10.53
CA PRO A 35 2.76 8.89 -10.76
C PRO A 35 3.34 8.63 -12.15
N GLN A 36 4.38 7.81 -12.22
CA GLN A 36 4.99 7.35 -13.46
C GLN A 36 4.61 5.88 -13.72
N PRO A 37 4.46 5.45 -14.99
CA PRO A 37 4.20 4.05 -15.30
C PRO A 37 5.21 3.11 -14.60
N GLY A 38 4.69 2.10 -13.92
CA GLY A 38 5.46 1.18 -13.09
C GLY A 38 5.59 1.56 -11.61
N ASP A 39 5.05 2.72 -11.19
CA ASP A 39 4.95 3.04 -9.77
C ASP A 39 3.91 2.15 -9.08
N VAL A 40 4.25 1.72 -7.87
CA VAL A 40 3.29 1.16 -6.93
C VAL A 40 2.64 2.32 -6.19
N LEU A 41 1.32 2.35 -6.24
CA LEU A 41 0.50 3.36 -5.57
C LEU A 41 -0.22 2.76 -4.37
N SER A 42 -0.43 3.59 -3.35
CA SER A 42 -1.33 3.26 -2.24
C SER A 42 -2.28 4.41 -1.94
N VAL A 43 -3.45 4.05 -1.38
CA VAL A 43 -4.43 4.99 -0.86
C VAL A 43 -4.90 4.48 0.50
N ASN A 44 -4.94 5.38 1.49
CA ASN A 44 -5.46 5.05 2.81
C ASN A 44 -6.99 4.86 2.75
N ARG A 45 -7.48 3.75 3.29
CA ARG A 45 -8.91 3.40 3.43
C ARG A 45 -9.35 3.34 4.90
N GLY A 46 -8.64 4.03 5.79
CA GLY A 46 -8.86 4.00 7.23
C GLY A 46 -8.21 2.79 7.89
N LEU A 47 -8.80 1.61 7.80
CA LEU A 47 -8.31 0.39 8.45
C LEU A 47 -7.19 -0.31 7.68
N TYR A 48 -7.01 -0.01 6.40
CA TYR A 48 -5.99 -0.61 5.54
C TYR A 48 -5.57 0.37 4.44
N LYS A 49 -4.43 0.08 3.80
CA LYS A 49 -4.02 0.74 2.56
C LYS A 49 -4.40 -0.12 1.36
N HIS A 50 -5.02 0.51 0.37
CA HIS A 50 -5.31 -0.14 -0.92
C HIS A 50 -4.18 0.12 -1.89
N TYR A 51 -3.67 -0.93 -2.55
CA TYR A 51 -2.50 -0.88 -3.41
C TYR A 51 -2.84 -1.18 -4.87
N GLY A 52 -2.07 -0.57 -5.79
CA GLY A 52 -2.16 -0.82 -7.23
C GLY A 52 -0.87 -0.45 -7.95
N VAL A 53 -0.78 -0.81 -9.23
CA VAL A 53 0.31 -0.44 -10.13
C VAL A 53 -0.20 0.56 -11.15
N TYR A 54 0.43 1.73 -11.20
CA TYR A 54 0.13 2.72 -12.24
C TYR A 54 0.74 2.27 -13.58
N VAL A 55 -0.08 2.17 -14.61
CA VAL A 55 0.36 1.68 -15.93
C VAL A 55 0.39 2.77 -17.00
N GLY A 56 0.14 4.02 -16.61
CA GLY A 56 0.08 5.17 -17.51
C GLY A 56 -1.35 5.50 -17.94
N ASN A 57 -1.53 6.61 -18.67
CA ASN A 57 -2.81 7.03 -19.23
C ASN A 57 -3.97 7.01 -18.22
N ASN A 58 -3.74 7.60 -17.04
CA ASN A 58 -4.73 7.67 -15.96
C ASN A 58 -5.27 6.28 -15.53
N THR A 59 -4.46 5.22 -15.68
CA THR A 59 -4.89 3.83 -15.43
C THR A 59 -4.07 3.18 -14.33
N VAL A 60 -4.76 2.52 -13.40
CA VAL A 60 -4.19 1.70 -12.32
C VAL A 60 -4.67 0.26 -12.49
N VAL A 61 -3.76 -0.71 -12.32
CA VAL A 61 -4.09 -2.14 -12.22
C VAL A 61 -3.99 -2.55 -10.76
N HIS A 62 -5.05 -3.13 -10.23
CA HIS A 62 -5.13 -3.51 -8.83
C HIS A 62 -5.97 -4.77 -8.61
N PHE A 63 -5.81 -5.42 -7.47
CA PHE A 63 -6.62 -6.55 -7.07
C PHE A 63 -7.79 -6.08 -6.20
N SER A 64 -9.02 -6.19 -6.70
CA SER A 64 -10.21 -5.61 -6.06
C SER A 64 -11.49 -6.34 -6.43
N GLY A 65 -12.46 -6.31 -5.54
CA GLY A 65 -13.83 -6.79 -5.77
C GLY A 65 -14.68 -5.92 -6.71
N GLY A 66 -14.14 -4.73 -7.12
CA GLY A 66 -14.88 -3.75 -7.94
C GLY A 66 -15.73 -2.80 -7.09
N ASN A 67 -16.60 -2.04 -7.75
CA ASN A 67 -17.36 -0.93 -7.18
C ASN A 67 -17.93 -1.20 -5.79
N GLY A 68 -17.41 -0.52 -4.76
CA GLY A 68 -17.83 -0.64 -3.37
C GLY A 68 -17.47 -1.96 -2.65
N HIS A 69 -16.88 -2.94 -3.36
CA HIS A 69 -16.59 -4.28 -2.84
C HIS A 69 -15.09 -4.62 -2.89
N GLU A 70 -14.23 -3.69 -2.53
CA GLU A 70 -12.75 -3.88 -2.64
C GLU A 70 -12.25 -5.13 -1.94
N LEU A 71 -12.87 -5.51 -0.81
CA LEU A 71 -12.50 -6.68 -0.01
C LEU A 71 -13.35 -7.93 -0.29
N SER A 72 -14.28 -7.89 -1.26
CA SER A 72 -15.11 -9.04 -1.57
C SER A 72 -14.34 -10.13 -2.31
N SER A 73 -14.09 -11.26 -1.65
CA SER A 73 -13.37 -12.39 -2.23
C SER A 73 -14.05 -12.96 -3.48
N ARG A 74 -15.37 -13.09 -3.47
CA ARG A 74 -16.14 -13.72 -4.59
C ARG A 74 -16.06 -12.93 -5.90
N ARG A 75 -16.00 -11.59 -5.84
CA ARG A 75 -15.98 -10.70 -7.01
C ARG A 75 -14.60 -10.17 -7.33
N ALA A 76 -13.61 -10.47 -6.49
CA ALA A 76 -12.28 -9.96 -6.65
C ALA A 76 -11.58 -10.60 -7.84
N CYS A 77 -10.95 -9.75 -8.61
CA CYS A 77 -9.98 -10.13 -9.66
C CYS A 77 -9.01 -8.98 -9.86
N ILE A 78 -7.93 -9.24 -10.58
CA ILE A 78 -7.02 -8.18 -11.02
C ILE A 78 -7.71 -7.42 -12.16
N ARG A 79 -7.88 -6.12 -12.01
CA ARG A 79 -8.62 -5.24 -12.93
C ARG A 79 -7.94 -3.91 -13.19
N LYS A 80 -8.32 -3.29 -14.29
CA LYS A 80 -7.99 -1.90 -14.61
C LYS A 80 -9.06 -0.97 -14.06
N THR A 81 -8.65 0.21 -13.58
CA THR A 81 -9.55 1.30 -13.21
C THR A 81 -8.86 2.63 -13.51
N THR A 82 -9.59 3.73 -13.50
CA THR A 82 -8.99 5.07 -13.57
C THR A 82 -8.25 5.39 -12.27
N LEU A 83 -7.31 6.32 -12.32
CA LEU A 83 -6.63 6.81 -11.12
C LEU A 83 -7.63 7.46 -10.15
N ASP A 84 -8.65 8.14 -10.69
CA ASP A 84 -9.69 8.78 -9.91
C ASP A 84 -10.56 7.74 -9.16
N ASP A 85 -11.01 6.69 -9.85
CA ASP A 85 -11.74 5.59 -9.22
C ASP A 85 -10.88 4.82 -8.21
N PHE A 86 -9.57 4.69 -8.49
CA PHE A 86 -8.63 4.07 -7.55
C PHE A 86 -8.45 4.93 -6.32
N SER A 87 -8.34 6.26 -6.45
CA SER A 87 -8.15 7.18 -5.34
C SER A 87 -9.41 7.31 -4.47
N LYS A 88 -10.61 7.32 -5.06
CA LYS A 88 -11.88 7.61 -4.37
C LYS A 88 -11.75 8.84 -3.47
N GLU A 89 -11.22 9.93 -4.02
CA GLU A 89 -10.95 11.19 -3.33
C GLU A 89 -9.89 11.11 -2.22
N GLY A 90 -9.31 9.92 -1.96
CA GLY A 90 -8.20 9.77 -1.04
C GLY A 90 -6.88 10.22 -1.66
N GLU A 91 -5.93 10.61 -0.81
CA GLU A 91 -4.58 10.99 -1.25
C GLU A 91 -3.83 9.77 -1.77
N VAL A 92 -3.33 9.87 -3.01
CA VAL A 92 -2.50 8.83 -3.65
C VAL A 92 -1.05 9.02 -3.23
N GLN A 93 -0.45 7.98 -2.69
CA GLN A 93 0.95 7.91 -2.30
C GLN A 93 1.71 6.99 -3.25
N ILE A 94 2.94 7.39 -3.62
CA ILE A 94 3.87 6.56 -4.38
C ILE A 94 4.71 5.77 -3.39
N GLU A 95 4.60 4.45 -3.42
CA GLU A 95 5.33 3.56 -2.53
C GLU A 95 6.70 3.22 -3.13
N THR A 96 7.76 3.47 -2.34
CA THR A 96 9.15 3.18 -2.73
C THR A 96 9.76 2.22 -1.72
N LYS A 97 10.23 1.07 -2.19
CA LYS A 97 11.01 0.10 -1.39
C LYS A 97 12.45 0.04 -1.90
N CYS A 98 13.39 -0.28 -1.04
CA CYS A 98 14.83 -0.18 -1.33
C CYS A 98 15.34 -1.16 -2.40
N ALA A 99 14.64 -2.25 -2.70
CA ALA A 99 15.06 -3.27 -3.66
C ALA A 99 13.99 -3.46 -4.74
N GLU A 100 14.22 -2.87 -5.91
CA GLU A 100 13.40 -3.09 -7.10
C GLU A 100 13.94 -4.29 -7.88
N SER A 101 13.11 -5.33 -8.08
CA SER A 101 13.50 -6.53 -8.82
C SER A 101 13.21 -6.41 -10.32
N PHE A 102 12.22 -5.61 -10.69
CA PHE A 102 11.80 -5.41 -12.08
C PHE A 102 11.86 -3.93 -12.46
N SER A 103 12.26 -3.67 -13.72
CA SER A 103 12.18 -2.33 -14.30
C SER A 103 10.73 -1.82 -14.33
N ARG A 104 10.55 -0.51 -14.47
CA ARG A 104 9.21 0.10 -14.62
C ARG A 104 8.42 -0.54 -15.77
N LYS A 105 9.06 -0.76 -16.92
CA LYS A 105 8.45 -1.38 -18.10
C LYS A 105 7.98 -2.80 -17.80
N GLU A 106 8.82 -3.61 -17.20
CA GLU A 106 8.47 -4.98 -16.80
C GLU A 106 7.33 -4.99 -15.77
N THR A 107 7.35 -4.09 -14.78
CA THR A 107 6.29 -3.93 -13.79
C THR A 107 4.94 -3.66 -14.47
N VAL A 108 4.90 -2.73 -15.43
CA VAL A 108 3.70 -2.45 -16.22
C VAL A 108 3.23 -3.68 -16.99
N MET A 109 4.15 -4.38 -17.67
CA MET A 109 3.81 -5.60 -18.43
C MET A 109 3.24 -6.69 -17.52
N ARG A 110 3.85 -6.92 -16.35
CA ARG A 110 3.38 -7.91 -15.37
C ARG A 110 1.98 -7.57 -14.88
N ALA A 111 1.74 -6.30 -14.55
CA ALA A 111 0.42 -5.84 -14.10
C ALA A 111 -0.64 -6.02 -15.19
N LEU A 112 -0.35 -5.62 -16.42
CA LEU A 112 -1.29 -5.73 -17.54
C LEU A 112 -1.62 -7.18 -17.92
N ASN A 113 -0.62 -8.06 -17.93
CA ASN A 113 -0.80 -9.49 -18.23
C ASN A 113 -1.61 -10.24 -17.16
N ALA A 114 -1.64 -9.72 -15.93
CA ALA A 114 -2.41 -10.32 -14.86
C ALA A 114 -3.90 -9.91 -14.86
N VAL A 115 -4.30 -8.94 -15.68
CA VAL A 115 -5.70 -8.48 -15.73
C VAL A 115 -6.65 -9.62 -16.06
N GLY A 116 -7.71 -9.74 -15.27
CA GLY A 116 -8.72 -10.81 -15.40
C GLY A 116 -8.36 -12.11 -14.67
N SER A 117 -7.14 -12.23 -14.15
CA SER A 117 -6.73 -13.39 -13.36
C SER A 117 -7.14 -13.28 -11.88
N GLU A 118 -6.85 -14.31 -11.09
CA GLU A 118 -7.09 -14.40 -9.64
C GLU A 118 -8.57 -14.22 -9.24
N LYS A 119 -9.51 -14.59 -10.14
CA LYS A 119 -10.95 -14.48 -9.87
C LYS A 119 -11.33 -15.28 -8.63
N GLY A 120 -11.96 -14.61 -7.67
CA GLY A 120 -12.44 -15.21 -6.43
C GLY A 120 -11.34 -15.66 -5.44
N LYS A 121 -10.06 -15.36 -5.72
CA LYS A 121 -8.93 -15.77 -4.88
C LYS A 121 -8.45 -14.69 -3.92
N TYR A 122 -9.19 -13.61 -3.73
CA TYR A 122 -8.82 -12.58 -2.78
C TYR A 122 -8.94 -13.12 -1.36
N ALA A 123 -7.85 -13.07 -0.62
CA ALA A 123 -7.79 -13.48 0.78
C ALA A 123 -6.85 -12.53 1.54
N LEU A 124 -7.36 -11.85 2.56
CA LEU A 124 -6.61 -10.83 3.30
C LEU A 124 -5.22 -11.29 3.77
N PRO A 125 -5.05 -12.48 4.41
CA PRO A 125 -3.71 -12.87 4.85
C PRO A 125 -2.78 -13.32 3.73
N TRP A 126 -3.29 -13.88 2.61
CA TRP A 126 -2.48 -14.64 1.67
C TRP A 126 -2.42 -14.06 0.26
N ASN A 127 -3.46 -13.33 -0.16
CA ASN A 127 -3.57 -12.84 -1.54
C ASN A 127 -4.43 -11.58 -1.60
N ASN A 128 -3.85 -10.42 -1.41
CA ASN A 128 -4.51 -9.12 -1.41
C ASN A 128 -3.86 -8.13 -2.39
N CYS A 129 -4.36 -6.92 -2.43
CA CYS A 129 -3.89 -5.86 -3.33
C CYS A 129 -2.40 -5.53 -3.14
N GLU A 130 -1.87 -5.56 -1.90
CA GLU A 130 -0.46 -5.32 -1.63
C GLU A 130 0.42 -6.47 -2.13
N HIS A 131 0.01 -7.73 -1.94
CA HIS A 131 0.71 -8.89 -2.49
C HIS A 131 0.83 -8.81 -4.01
N PHE A 132 -0.24 -8.42 -4.69
CA PHE A 132 -0.23 -8.23 -6.15
C PHE A 132 0.73 -7.13 -6.58
N ALA A 133 0.65 -5.94 -5.98
CA ALA A 133 1.49 -4.81 -6.34
C ALA A 133 2.98 -5.10 -6.08
N ASN A 134 3.30 -5.72 -4.94
CA ASN A 134 4.65 -6.13 -4.59
C ASN A 134 5.18 -7.22 -5.53
N TRP A 135 4.35 -8.18 -5.92
CA TRP A 135 4.73 -9.19 -6.91
C TRP A 135 5.06 -8.55 -8.27
N CYS A 136 4.28 -7.55 -8.71
CA CYS A 136 4.56 -6.86 -9.96
C CYS A 136 5.90 -6.14 -9.95
N ARG A 137 6.23 -5.43 -8.87
CA ARG A 137 7.40 -4.54 -8.80
C ARG A 137 8.64 -5.20 -8.23
N TYR A 138 8.48 -6.01 -7.18
CA TYR A 138 9.58 -6.56 -6.39
C TYR A 138 9.73 -8.08 -6.54
N GLY A 139 8.87 -8.75 -7.29
CA GLY A 139 8.90 -10.21 -7.49
C GLY A 139 8.41 -11.02 -6.29
N GLN A 140 8.05 -10.38 -5.19
CA GLN A 140 7.69 -11.03 -3.94
C GLN A 140 6.21 -10.86 -3.65
N LYS A 141 5.51 -11.96 -3.35
CA LYS A 141 4.14 -11.93 -2.81
C LYS A 141 4.20 -11.76 -1.30
N ARG A 142 4.42 -10.53 -0.83
CA ARG A 142 4.46 -10.16 0.60
C ARG A 142 3.55 -8.96 0.83
N SER A 143 2.95 -8.91 2.03
CA SER A 143 2.16 -7.77 2.49
C SER A 143 2.66 -7.34 3.86
N THR A 144 3.19 -6.13 3.93
CA THR A 144 3.65 -5.53 5.19
C THR A 144 2.50 -5.34 6.17
N GLN A 145 1.31 -5.02 5.68
CA GLN A 145 0.10 -4.88 6.51
C GLN A 145 -0.26 -6.20 7.19
N VAL A 146 -0.20 -7.31 6.47
CA VAL A 146 -0.47 -8.65 7.02
C VAL A 146 0.58 -9.03 8.05
N GLU A 147 1.85 -8.79 7.76
CA GLU A 147 2.95 -9.07 8.68
C GLU A 147 2.82 -8.27 9.98
N GLN A 148 2.49 -6.99 9.91
CA GLN A 148 2.24 -6.13 11.08
C GLN A 148 1.03 -6.59 11.89
N PHE A 149 -0.06 -6.96 11.23
CA PHE A 149 -1.24 -7.48 11.90
C PHE A 149 -0.95 -8.81 12.63
N ALA A 150 -0.24 -9.73 11.98
CA ALA A 150 0.17 -11.00 12.59
C ALA A 150 1.09 -10.79 13.80
N ALA A 151 2.05 -9.86 13.70
CA ALA A 151 2.93 -9.51 14.81
C ALA A 151 2.15 -8.89 15.99
N SER A 152 1.16 -8.05 15.71
CA SER A 152 0.29 -7.45 16.74
C SER A 152 -0.54 -8.52 17.47
N LEU A 153 -1.11 -9.47 16.74
CA LEU A 153 -1.84 -10.60 17.35
C LEU A 153 -0.94 -11.48 18.22
N ALA A 154 0.28 -11.77 17.75
CA ALA A 154 1.25 -12.54 18.53
C ALA A 154 1.63 -11.83 19.84
N SER A 155 1.80 -10.51 19.80
CA SER A 155 2.11 -9.71 20.98
C SER A 155 0.97 -9.70 21.99
N ILE A 156 -0.28 -9.56 21.54
CA ILE A 156 -1.47 -9.63 22.41
C ILE A 156 -1.59 -11.02 23.05
N SER A 157 -1.39 -12.10 22.26
CA SER A 157 -1.45 -13.46 22.77
C SER A 157 -0.39 -13.73 23.84
N ALA A 158 0.84 -13.23 23.65
CA ALA A 158 1.92 -13.35 24.63
C ALA A 158 1.59 -12.60 25.94
N LEU A 159 0.96 -11.44 25.84
CA LEU A 159 0.53 -10.65 27.01
C LEU A 159 -0.55 -11.41 27.81
N VAL A 160 -1.57 -11.94 27.14
CA VAL A 160 -2.64 -12.70 27.77
C VAL A 160 -2.10 -13.97 28.46
N LEU A 161 -1.20 -14.71 27.79
CA LEU A 161 -0.57 -15.88 28.39
C LEU A 161 0.29 -15.50 29.60
N GLY A 162 1.01 -14.40 29.54
CA GLY A 162 1.81 -13.87 30.65
C GLY A 162 0.96 -13.54 31.88
N THR A 163 -0.19 -12.89 31.70
CA THR A 163 -1.10 -12.57 32.80
C THR A 163 -1.66 -13.83 33.47
N VAL A 164 -2.09 -14.81 32.67
CA VAL A 164 -2.61 -16.09 33.18
C VAL A 164 -1.55 -16.87 33.97
N LEU A 165 -0.29 -16.85 33.53
CA LEU A 165 0.81 -17.50 34.24
C LEU A 165 1.10 -16.81 35.58
N ILE A 166 1.10 -15.48 35.61
CA ILE A 166 1.31 -14.70 36.83
C ILE A 166 0.19 -14.98 37.84
N GLU A 167 -1.08 -14.99 37.41
CA GLU A 167 -2.22 -15.34 38.28
C GLU A 167 -2.06 -16.72 38.91
N LYS A 168 -1.66 -17.74 38.14
CA LYS A 168 -1.41 -19.09 38.68
C LYS A 168 -0.27 -19.13 39.69
N ILE A 169 0.84 -18.43 39.46
CA ILE A 169 1.95 -18.36 40.40
C ILE A 169 1.50 -17.73 41.72
N ILE A 170 0.71 -16.66 41.65
CA ILE A 170 0.19 -16.00 42.86
C ILE A 170 -0.74 -16.93 43.64
N GLU A 171 -1.61 -17.67 42.95
CA GLU A 171 -2.50 -18.65 43.59
C GLU A 171 -1.73 -19.80 44.31
N GLU A 172 -0.61 -20.27 43.73
CA GLU A 172 0.21 -21.32 44.29
C GLU A 172 1.04 -20.85 45.50
N GLU A 173 1.41 -19.57 45.62
CA GLU A 173 2.19 -19.03 46.75
C GLU A 173 1.30 -18.61 47.95
N ILE A 174 -0.01 -18.57 47.81
CA ILE A 174 -0.95 -18.14 48.87
C ILE A 174 -1.51 -19.35 49.67
N ILE A 175 -1.26 -20.57 49.21
CA ILE A 175 -1.69 -21.81 49.87
C ILE A 175 -0.54 -22.36 50.72
#